data_ee23db70153998a3d7b1601401ae86ca
#
_entry.id   ee23db70153998a3d7b1601401ae86ca
#
_cell.length_a   1.000
_cell.length_b   1.000
_cell.length_c   1.000
_cell.angle_alpha   90.00
_cell.angle_beta   90.00
_cell.angle_gamma   90.00
#
_symmetry.space_group_name_H-M   'P 1'
#
loop_
_entity.id
_entity.type
_entity.pdbx_description
1 polymer ?
#
loop_
_entity_poly.entity_id
_entity_poly.type
_entity_poly.pdbx_seq_one_letter_code
_entity_poly.pdbx_strand_id
1 'polypeptide(L)'
;SAASDVYKRQDERYIESWKTVYQDWLKTYPYEDGTKFPPEGGSENDKDYQWKGLQVAERVISQIDIMAYFIQSKNFTPEWLSTFLAAFAKHVECMRINYYQSGNILLTQAQAVTMAGILMPEFKNAEIWANEGAAKMTEQIGAQFNDDGVQIELDPSYHISAISDAYEAYLTAEDNNKENLFSPTYLAQLETPAKFTMDITYPNFSIEDFNDTRSSTWSKSVLQKNFRKYVAMFPNNTDFQYMASGKGMAPDYLMASYPTSGYYVLRSGWEETDAMLILKNNNDPRKSWHCQSDNGTFGLYYNGHNFFPDAGVYAYSGGSRTTYAQTKMHNTLTVQSKNLLDSERKGQQLLFTEKDGVQIVVTQNDGVYDGGNSDNIPLKYRRSVFHDIENRLFVIVDEADGEDTFKANTNLNFHLCPDAIVDINNYNEGESFKAYTEFPGSNIIIRSFFDKTENIELPKKEDQCKIQNSNTSNNIGVASARKGYSMTNKPKTAGNLVRFISVIYYNDGDVKDTPIEAKFVTDEITTLPTSTTVEVKVNNVSHSYTYDLSNN
;
A
#
# COMPACT_ATOMS: atom_id res chain seq x y z
N SER A 1 -14.29 -8.78 16.26
CA SER A 1 -15.17 -7.73 15.83
C SER A 1 -16.17 -7.29 16.91
N ALA A 2 -15.77 -6.33 17.71
CA ALA A 2 -16.63 -5.76 18.75
C ALA A 2 -17.83 -4.96 18.19
N ALA A 3 -17.79 -4.58 16.91
CA ALA A 3 -18.82 -3.72 16.29
C ALA A 3 -20.12 -4.44 15.94
N SER A 4 -20.14 -5.78 15.85
CA SER A 4 -21.35 -6.52 15.49
C SER A 4 -22.35 -6.72 16.65
N ASP A 5 -22.02 -6.28 17.85
CA ASP A 5 -22.77 -6.60 19.07
C ASP A 5 -23.45 -5.42 19.75
N VAL A 6 -23.82 -4.36 18.99
CA VAL A 6 -24.53 -3.20 19.55
C VAL A 6 -25.76 -3.63 20.37
N TYR A 7 -26.54 -4.59 19.89
CA TYR A 7 -27.69 -5.14 20.61
C TYR A 7 -27.30 -5.97 21.83
N LYS A 8 -26.18 -6.67 21.80
CA LYS A 8 -25.70 -7.48 22.93
C LYS A 8 -25.05 -6.60 24.02
N ARG A 9 -24.49 -5.44 23.67
CA ARG A 9 -23.86 -4.50 24.59
C ARG A 9 -24.86 -3.87 25.58
N GLN A 10 -26.15 -3.87 25.28
CA GLN A 10 -27.20 -3.40 26.20
C GLN A 10 -27.69 -4.48 27.19
N ASP A 11 -27.17 -5.71 27.09
CA ASP A 11 -27.54 -6.77 28.02
C ASP A 11 -26.78 -6.59 29.35
N GLU A 12 -27.50 -6.51 30.43
CA GLU A 12 -26.97 -6.35 31.80
C GLU A 12 -25.92 -7.39 32.19
N ARG A 13 -25.97 -8.57 31.60
CA ARG A 13 -24.96 -9.63 31.79
C ARG A 13 -23.58 -9.22 31.30
N TYR A 14 -23.47 -8.44 30.22
CA TYR A 14 -22.20 -7.98 29.69
C TYR A 14 -21.57 -6.90 30.55
N ILE A 15 -22.35 -6.05 31.21
CA ILE A 15 -21.84 -5.04 32.13
C ILE A 15 -21.06 -5.69 33.26
N GLU A 16 -21.63 -6.69 33.93
CA GLU A 16 -20.96 -7.35 35.07
C GLU A 16 -19.67 -8.08 34.61
N SER A 17 -19.71 -8.76 33.47
CA SER A 17 -18.53 -9.38 32.91
C SER A 17 -17.45 -8.35 32.58
N TRP A 18 -17.83 -7.25 31.91
CA TRP A 18 -16.90 -6.17 31.58
C TRP A 18 -16.32 -5.52 32.85
N LYS A 19 -17.13 -5.19 33.86
CA LYS A 19 -16.65 -4.64 35.12
C LYS A 19 -15.60 -5.54 35.78
N THR A 20 -15.88 -6.85 35.83
CA THR A 20 -14.95 -7.84 36.41
C THR A 20 -13.60 -7.85 35.65
N VAL A 21 -13.64 -7.96 34.32
CA VAL A 21 -12.44 -7.95 33.50
C VAL A 21 -11.67 -6.65 33.63
N TYR A 22 -12.37 -5.51 33.63
CA TYR A 22 -11.74 -4.21 33.75
C TYR A 22 -11.09 -3.96 35.10
N GLN A 23 -11.75 -4.40 36.20
CA GLN A 23 -11.19 -4.33 37.55
C GLN A 23 -9.92 -5.19 37.66
N ASP A 24 -9.94 -6.41 37.13
CA ASP A 24 -8.76 -7.28 37.12
C ASP A 24 -7.63 -6.68 36.28
N TRP A 25 -7.96 -6.05 35.15
CA TRP A 25 -7.00 -5.34 34.34
C TRP A 25 -6.34 -4.17 35.11
N LEU A 26 -7.12 -3.33 35.79
CA LEU A 26 -6.61 -2.22 36.61
C LEU A 26 -5.69 -2.68 37.76
N LYS A 27 -5.93 -3.85 38.32
CA LYS A 27 -5.07 -4.45 39.35
C LYS A 27 -3.80 -5.04 38.78
N THR A 28 -3.92 -5.67 37.61
CA THR A 28 -2.79 -6.36 36.95
C THR A 28 -1.80 -5.36 36.34
N TYR A 29 -2.29 -4.24 35.83
CA TYR A 29 -1.49 -3.22 35.16
C TYR A 29 -1.66 -1.85 35.84
N PRO A 30 -1.15 -1.68 37.08
CA PRO A 30 -1.22 -0.41 37.77
C PRO A 30 -0.40 0.66 37.05
N TYR A 31 -0.88 1.88 37.04
CA TYR A 31 -0.20 3.04 36.49
C TYR A 31 0.10 4.05 37.62
N GLU A 32 1.34 4.46 37.71
CA GLU A 32 1.77 5.55 38.59
C GLU A 32 1.70 6.87 37.83
N ASP A 33 0.93 7.83 38.37
CA ASP A 33 0.69 9.11 37.73
C ASP A 33 2.01 9.85 37.44
N GLY A 34 2.16 10.35 36.21
CA GLY A 34 3.37 11.04 35.77
C GLY A 34 4.47 10.13 35.23
N THR A 35 4.26 8.82 35.17
CA THR A 35 5.23 7.89 34.56
C THR A 35 5.42 8.24 33.08
N LYS A 36 6.69 8.44 32.70
CA LYS A 36 7.10 8.66 31.30
C LYS A 36 7.67 7.39 30.72
N PHE A 37 7.24 7.09 29.49
CA PHE A 37 7.73 5.97 28.71
C PHE A 37 8.68 6.44 27.59
N PRO A 38 9.58 5.59 27.11
CA PRO A 38 10.28 5.88 25.86
C PRO A 38 9.28 6.19 24.74
N PRO A 39 9.53 7.21 23.91
CA PRO A 39 8.58 7.66 22.87
C PRO A 39 8.39 6.65 21.74
N GLU A 40 9.25 5.66 21.65
CA GLU A 40 9.22 4.62 20.63
C GLU A 40 9.48 3.25 21.26
N GLY A 41 8.90 2.24 20.65
CA GLY A 41 9.13 0.84 21.01
C GLY A 41 8.30 0.41 22.21
N GLY A 42 8.25 -0.86 22.36
CA GLY A 42 7.55 -1.65 23.36
C GLY A 42 7.09 -2.91 22.67
N SER A 43 7.51 -4.05 23.20
CA SER A 43 6.94 -5.34 22.80
C SER A 43 5.83 -5.70 23.78
N GLU A 44 4.97 -6.61 23.37
CA GLU A 44 3.93 -7.20 24.25
C GLU A 44 4.54 -7.86 25.51
N ASN A 45 5.84 -8.13 25.52
CA ASN A 45 6.59 -8.63 26.67
C ASN A 45 7.07 -7.52 27.63
N ASP A 46 6.90 -6.24 27.25
CA ASP A 46 7.22 -5.11 28.11
C ASP A 46 6.11 -4.96 29.17
N LYS A 47 6.46 -4.93 30.45
CA LYS A 47 5.51 -4.78 31.55
C LYS A 47 4.64 -3.52 31.45
N ASP A 48 5.13 -2.48 30.75
CA ASP A 48 4.44 -1.21 30.57
C ASP A 48 3.69 -1.10 29.22
N TYR A 49 3.74 -2.16 28.40
CA TYR A 49 3.14 -2.18 27.06
C TYR A 49 1.69 -1.71 27.03
N GLN A 50 0.92 -2.08 28.07
CA GLN A 50 -0.51 -1.75 28.18
C GLN A 50 -0.79 -0.24 28.32
N TRP A 51 0.20 0.56 28.66
CA TRP A 51 0.08 2.01 28.86
C TRP A 51 0.77 2.83 27.76
N LYS A 52 1.33 2.17 26.76
CA LYS A 52 2.09 2.81 25.68
C LYS A 52 1.25 2.96 24.41
N GLY A 53 1.58 3.96 23.62
CA GLY A 53 1.20 4.15 22.24
C GLY A 53 -0.28 3.92 21.94
N LEU A 54 -0.52 3.02 21.00
CA LEU A 54 -1.85 2.72 20.47
C LEU A 54 -2.78 2.08 21.52
N GLN A 55 -2.24 1.21 22.41
CA GLN A 55 -3.05 0.47 23.37
C GLN A 55 -3.84 1.36 24.32
N VAL A 56 -3.23 2.45 24.78
CA VAL A 56 -3.91 3.40 25.67
C VAL A 56 -4.93 4.25 24.90
N ALA A 57 -4.62 4.64 23.66
CA ALA A 57 -5.50 5.43 22.81
C ALA A 57 -6.78 4.66 22.45
N GLU A 58 -6.63 3.45 21.91
CA GLU A 58 -7.72 2.55 21.57
C GLU A 58 -8.62 2.24 22.77
N ARG A 59 -8.00 2.12 23.95
CA ARG A 59 -8.75 1.89 25.20
C ARG A 59 -9.58 3.09 25.59
N VAL A 60 -9.08 4.31 25.45
CA VAL A 60 -9.86 5.54 25.71
C VAL A 60 -11.05 5.64 24.78
N ILE A 61 -10.85 5.46 23.46
CA ILE A 61 -11.93 5.48 22.47
C ILE A 61 -12.99 4.42 22.83
N SER A 62 -12.56 3.18 23.10
CA SER A 62 -13.47 2.09 23.48
C SER A 62 -14.21 2.35 24.78
N GLN A 63 -13.60 3.04 25.75
CA GLN A 63 -14.25 3.38 27.03
C GLN A 63 -15.32 4.46 26.87
N ILE A 64 -15.16 5.39 25.93
CA ILE A 64 -16.19 6.38 25.59
C ILE A 64 -17.44 5.65 25.09
N ASP A 65 -17.28 4.70 24.17
CA ASP A 65 -18.36 3.88 23.66
C ASP A 65 -19.06 3.08 24.75
N ILE A 66 -18.27 2.41 25.60
CA ILE A 66 -18.80 1.59 26.72
C ILE A 66 -19.60 2.46 27.68
N MET A 67 -19.11 3.64 28.03
CA MET A 67 -19.86 4.56 28.90
C MET A 67 -21.17 5.00 28.25
N ALA A 68 -21.17 5.35 26.98
CA ALA A 68 -22.38 5.75 26.26
C ALA A 68 -23.45 4.65 26.26
N TYR A 69 -23.04 3.37 26.16
CA TYR A 69 -23.98 2.24 26.19
C TYR A 69 -24.52 1.91 27.58
N PHE A 70 -23.71 2.05 28.64
CA PHE A 70 -24.03 1.47 29.94
C PHE A 70 -24.29 2.47 31.04
N ILE A 71 -24.11 3.78 30.81
CA ILE A 71 -24.28 4.80 31.87
C ILE A 71 -25.68 4.78 32.52
N GLN A 72 -26.69 4.34 31.79
CA GLN A 72 -28.07 4.26 32.31
C GLN A 72 -28.43 2.90 32.92
N SER A 73 -27.49 1.95 32.89
CA SER A 73 -27.74 0.66 33.54
C SER A 73 -27.76 0.78 35.06
N LYS A 74 -28.68 0.06 35.70
CA LYS A 74 -28.70 -0.07 37.17
C LYS A 74 -27.43 -0.70 37.76
N ASN A 75 -26.69 -1.46 36.95
CA ASN A 75 -25.44 -2.09 37.35
C ASN A 75 -24.22 -1.16 37.15
N PHE A 76 -24.42 0.01 36.52
CA PHE A 76 -23.43 1.07 36.44
C PHE A 76 -23.57 1.99 37.66
N THR A 77 -23.30 1.43 38.87
CA THR A 77 -23.52 2.12 40.14
C THR A 77 -22.65 3.37 40.29
N PRO A 78 -23.00 4.32 41.19
CA PRO A 78 -22.18 5.50 41.48
C PRO A 78 -20.74 5.17 41.87
N GLU A 79 -20.56 4.11 42.66
CA GLU A 79 -19.22 3.65 43.09
C GLU A 79 -18.41 3.13 41.90
N TRP A 80 -19.06 2.38 40.99
CA TRP A 80 -18.42 1.92 39.76
C TRP A 80 -18.11 3.10 38.83
N LEU A 81 -19.04 4.01 38.64
CA LEU A 81 -18.83 5.23 37.86
C LEU A 81 -17.61 6.02 38.35
N SER A 82 -17.49 6.20 39.67
CA SER A 82 -16.33 6.88 40.28
C SER A 82 -15.03 6.17 39.96
N THR A 83 -14.98 4.83 40.05
CA THR A 83 -13.81 4.03 39.73
C THR A 83 -13.44 4.14 38.23
N PHE A 84 -14.45 4.04 37.37
CA PHE A 84 -14.29 4.14 35.93
C PHE A 84 -13.76 5.51 35.50
N LEU A 85 -14.39 6.61 35.98
CA LEU A 85 -13.98 7.97 35.64
C LEU A 85 -12.55 8.29 36.12
N ALA A 86 -12.18 7.84 37.31
CA ALA A 86 -10.82 8.01 37.83
C ALA A 86 -9.80 7.28 36.95
N ALA A 87 -10.10 6.05 36.53
CA ALA A 87 -9.24 5.30 35.61
C ALA A 87 -9.19 5.93 34.21
N PHE A 88 -10.33 6.38 33.68
CA PHE A 88 -10.40 7.07 32.37
C PHE A 88 -9.51 8.33 32.35
N ALA A 89 -9.60 9.18 33.36
CA ALA A 89 -8.75 10.36 33.47
C ALA A 89 -7.26 9.99 33.47
N LYS A 90 -6.87 8.91 34.15
CA LYS A 90 -5.49 8.42 34.16
C LYS A 90 -5.02 8.00 32.77
N HIS A 91 -5.88 7.34 31.97
CA HIS A 91 -5.54 6.97 30.61
C HIS A 91 -5.29 8.21 29.73
N VAL A 92 -6.17 9.21 29.80
CA VAL A 92 -6.01 10.45 29.02
C VAL A 92 -4.74 11.20 29.42
N GLU A 93 -4.51 11.40 30.74
CA GLU A 93 -3.31 12.09 31.22
C GLU A 93 -2.03 11.31 30.92
N CYS A 94 -2.08 9.97 30.94
CA CYS A 94 -0.97 9.13 30.51
C CYS A 94 -0.59 9.40 29.04
N MET A 95 -1.58 9.45 28.13
CA MET A 95 -1.32 9.77 26.72
C MET A 95 -0.72 11.15 26.53
N ARG A 96 -1.28 12.17 27.20
CA ARG A 96 -0.84 13.55 27.07
C ARG A 96 0.63 13.77 27.42
N ILE A 97 1.16 13.03 28.35
CA ILE A 97 2.59 13.13 28.73
C ILE A 97 3.48 12.12 27.98
N ASN A 98 2.90 11.20 27.22
CA ASN A 98 3.59 10.11 26.51
C ASN A 98 3.13 10.00 25.05
N TYR A 99 2.94 11.14 24.36
CA TYR A 99 2.69 11.13 22.94
C TYR A 99 3.88 10.51 22.17
N TYR A 100 3.57 9.73 21.17
CA TYR A 100 4.55 9.33 20.17
C TYR A 100 5.11 10.55 19.42
N GLN A 101 6.26 10.39 18.77
CA GLN A 101 6.90 11.51 18.06
C GLN A 101 6.25 11.78 16.71
N SER A 102 5.73 10.75 16.03
CA SER A 102 5.17 10.85 14.69
C SER A 102 4.35 9.60 14.35
N GLY A 103 3.77 9.56 13.15
CA GLY A 103 3.10 8.40 12.58
C GLY A 103 1.65 8.24 13.05
N ASN A 104 1.03 7.17 12.59
CA ASN A 104 -0.37 6.84 12.86
C ASN A 104 -0.70 6.74 14.36
N ILE A 105 0.23 6.25 15.19
CA ILE A 105 0.03 6.13 16.64
C ILE A 105 -0.20 7.50 17.28
N LEU A 106 0.60 8.51 16.92
CA LEU A 106 0.40 9.89 17.41
C LEU A 106 -0.96 10.44 16.97
N LEU A 107 -1.37 10.16 15.73
CA LEU A 107 -2.67 10.60 15.22
C LEU A 107 -3.82 10.00 16.04
N THR A 108 -3.81 8.69 16.28
CA THR A 108 -4.83 8.02 17.09
C THR A 108 -4.81 8.49 18.55
N GLN A 109 -3.64 8.79 19.13
CA GLN A 109 -3.56 9.38 20.48
C GLN A 109 -4.21 10.79 20.52
N ALA A 110 -3.94 11.63 19.51
CA ALA A 110 -4.52 12.95 19.42
C ALA A 110 -6.05 12.89 19.22
N GLN A 111 -6.54 11.97 18.39
CA GLN A 111 -7.97 11.67 18.25
C GLN A 111 -8.60 11.31 19.60
N ALA A 112 -8.03 10.34 20.32
CA ALA A 112 -8.54 9.87 21.61
C ALA A 112 -8.62 11.01 22.65
N VAL A 113 -7.58 11.85 22.74
CA VAL A 113 -7.56 13.00 23.65
C VAL A 113 -8.59 14.05 23.25
N THR A 114 -8.75 14.33 21.95
CA THR A 114 -9.77 15.23 21.42
C THR A 114 -11.18 14.76 21.81
N MET A 115 -11.49 13.51 21.49
CA MET A 115 -12.79 12.90 21.77
C MET A 115 -13.09 12.87 23.28
N ALA A 116 -12.10 12.51 24.10
CA ALA A 116 -12.24 12.53 25.55
C ALA A 116 -12.62 13.93 26.07
N GLY A 117 -11.94 14.98 25.58
CA GLY A 117 -12.23 16.35 26.01
C GLY A 117 -13.58 16.89 25.54
N ILE A 118 -14.07 16.44 24.38
CA ILE A 118 -15.37 16.85 23.84
C ILE A 118 -16.52 16.09 24.50
N LEU A 119 -16.40 14.75 24.60
CA LEU A 119 -17.49 13.86 25.01
C LEU A 119 -17.60 13.66 26.50
N MET A 120 -16.60 14.09 27.28
CA MET A 120 -16.56 14.00 28.74
C MET A 120 -16.35 15.41 29.35
N PRO A 121 -17.28 16.36 29.11
CA PRO A 121 -17.09 17.77 29.49
C PRO A 121 -17.10 18.00 31.00
N GLU A 122 -17.53 17.02 31.80
CA GLU A 122 -17.58 17.09 33.27
C GLU A 122 -16.21 16.98 33.93
N PHE A 123 -15.19 16.52 33.21
CA PHE A 123 -13.84 16.48 33.74
C PHE A 123 -13.26 17.91 33.85
N LYS A 124 -12.56 18.16 34.94
CA LYS A 124 -11.89 19.45 35.17
C LYS A 124 -10.96 19.87 34.04
N ASN A 125 -10.32 18.90 33.41
CA ASN A 125 -9.34 19.13 32.31
C ASN A 125 -9.94 18.94 30.92
N ALA A 126 -11.24 18.71 30.77
CA ALA A 126 -11.87 18.40 29.50
C ALA A 126 -11.59 19.44 28.41
N GLU A 127 -11.67 20.74 28.73
CA GLU A 127 -11.35 21.82 27.80
C GLU A 127 -9.87 21.78 27.36
N ILE A 128 -8.97 21.48 28.28
CA ILE A 128 -7.54 21.33 27.99
C ILE A 128 -7.32 20.17 27.03
N TRP A 129 -7.98 19.03 27.30
CA TRP A 129 -7.88 17.84 26.44
C TRP A 129 -8.40 18.13 25.03
N ALA A 130 -9.58 18.72 24.91
CA ALA A 130 -10.18 19.07 23.62
C ALA A 130 -9.27 20.00 22.78
N ASN A 131 -8.78 21.08 23.40
CA ASN A 131 -7.92 22.04 22.70
C ASN A 131 -6.56 21.45 22.33
N GLU A 132 -5.91 20.74 23.24
CA GLU A 132 -4.59 20.11 22.99
C GLU A 132 -4.69 19.04 21.93
N GLY A 133 -5.69 18.14 22.02
CA GLY A 133 -5.92 17.09 21.05
C GLY A 133 -6.20 17.64 19.65
N ALA A 134 -7.15 18.59 19.52
CA ALA A 134 -7.49 19.20 18.24
C ALA A 134 -6.32 19.97 17.60
N ALA A 135 -5.51 20.66 18.42
CA ALA A 135 -4.30 21.32 17.94
C ALA A 135 -3.30 20.30 17.38
N LYS A 136 -3.10 19.16 18.08
CA LYS A 136 -2.24 18.08 17.58
C LYS A 136 -2.82 17.41 16.33
N MET A 137 -4.12 17.19 16.24
CA MET A 137 -4.76 16.68 15.03
C MET A 137 -4.49 17.60 13.84
N THR A 138 -4.63 18.91 14.02
CA THR A 138 -4.35 19.92 12.98
C THR A 138 -2.88 19.91 12.55
N GLU A 139 -1.95 19.80 13.49
CA GLU A 139 -0.51 19.64 13.22
C GLU A 139 -0.24 18.35 12.43
N GLN A 140 -0.82 17.24 12.86
CA GLN A 140 -0.56 15.93 12.28
C GLN A 140 -1.13 15.77 10.86
N ILE A 141 -2.24 16.40 10.52
CA ILE A 141 -2.73 16.39 9.13
C ILE A 141 -1.66 16.93 8.18
N GLY A 142 -1.01 18.05 8.53
CA GLY A 142 0.07 18.61 7.72
C GLY A 142 1.38 17.80 7.72
N ALA A 143 1.61 16.99 8.76
CA ALA A 143 2.83 16.19 8.90
C ALA A 143 2.71 14.76 8.38
N GLN A 144 1.49 14.22 8.33
CA GLN A 144 1.22 12.81 8.00
C GLN A 144 0.93 12.55 6.52
N PHE A 145 0.66 13.59 5.74
CA PHE A 145 0.41 13.45 4.31
C PHE A 145 1.45 14.21 3.51
N ASN A 146 2.01 13.57 2.51
CA ASN A 146 2.91 14.19 1.55
C ASN A 146 2.15 15.22 0.69
N ASP A 147 2.86 16.06 -0.05
CA ASP A 147 2.27 17.11 -0.89
C ASP A 147 1.27 16.57 -1.94
N ASP A 148 1.41 15.32 -2.34
CA ASP A 148 0.47 14.62 -3.24
C ASP A 148 -0.67 13.92 -2.50
N GLY A 149 -0.79 14.09 -1.19
CA GLY A 149 -1.88 13.59 -0.36
C GLY A 149 -1.70 12.14 0.14
N VAL A 150 -0.63 11.46 -0.19
CA VAL A 150 -0.39 10.09 0.29
C VAL A 150 0.20 10.13 1.70
N GLN A 151 -0.31 9.28 2.60
CA GLN A 151 0.17 9.19 3.96
C GLN A 151 1.63 8.69 3.99
N ILE A 152 2.45 9.29 4.88
CA ILE A 152 3.92 9.14 4.91
C ILE A 152 4.44 7.71 5.11
N GLU A 153 3.62 6.80 5.60
CA GLU A 153 4.00 5.38 5.74
C GLU A 153 3.82 4.60 4.44
N LEU A 154 3.25 5.23 3.41
CA LEU A 154 3.06 4.71 2.05
C LEU A 154 2.32 3.36 2.00
N ASP A 155 1.52 3.09 3.00
CA ASP A 155 0.73 1.87 3.13
C ASP A 155 -0.76 2.18 2.92
N PRO A 156 -1.44 1.52 1.96
CA PRO A 156 -2.87 1.75 1.69
C PRO A 156 -3.78 1.61 2.91
N SER A 157 -3.57 0.61 3.77
CA SER A 157 -4.41 0.40 4.96
C SER A 157 -4.23 1.52 5.99
N TYR A 158 -2.98 1.91 6.26
CA TYR A 158 -2.66 2.97 7.21
C TYR A 158 -3.10 4.34 6.68
N HIS A 159 -2.99 4.56 5.37
CA HIS A 159 -3.51 5.75 4.72
C HIS A 159 -5.02 5.94 4.94
N ILE A 160 -5.82 4.91 4.65
CA ILE A 160 -7.28 4.97 4.83
C ILE A 160 -7.64 5.17 6.31
N SER A 161 -6.91 4.50 7.22
CA SER A 161 -7.13 4.63 8.66
C SER A 161 -6.83 6.04 9.16
N ALA A 162 -5.73 6.66 8.69
CA ALA A 162 -5.35 8.01 9.09
C ALA A 162 -6.42 9.07 8.68
N ILE A 163 -7.02 8.93 7.50
CA ILE A 163 -8.14 9.78 7.08
C ILE A 163 -9.35 9.57 7.99
N SER A 164 -9.66 8.31 8.34
CA SER A 164 -10.76 7.99 9.24
C SER A 164 -10.57 8.59 10.63
N ASP A 165 -9.39 8.44 11.22
CA ASP A 165 -9.08 9.00 12.55
C ASP A 165 -9.21 10.53 12.56
N ALA A 166 -8.69 11.18 11.50
CA ALA A 166 -8.78 12.61 11.34
C ALA A 166 -10.24 13.10 11.22
N TYR A 167 -11.04 12.42 10.40
CA TYR A 167 -12.44 12.80 10.20
C TYR A 167 -13.29 12.52 11.42
N GLU A 168 -13.10 11.41 12.12
CA GLU A 168 -13.90 11.04 13.32
C GLU A 168 -13.67 12.02 14.47
N ALA A 169 -12.44 12.54 14.63
CA ALA A 169 -12.16 13.61 15.60
C ALA A 169 -12.92 14.90 15.25
N TYR A 170 -12.91 15.30 13.98
CA TYR A 170 -13.64 16.47 13.49
C TYR A 170 -15.16 16.29 13.62
N LEU A 171 -15.70 15.15 13.19
CA LEU A 171 -17.12 14.84 13.28
C LEU A 171 -17.62 14.88 14.74
N THR A 172 -16.81 14.35 15.66
CA THR A 172 -17.10 14.46 17.10
C THR A 172 -17.22 15.93 17.55
N ALA A 173 -16.35 16.81 17.04
CA ALA A 173 -16.43 18.24 17.36
C ALA A 173 -17.67 18.90 16.71
N GLU A 174 -17.95 18.61 15.46
CA GLU A 174 -19.09 19.13 14.70
C GLU A 174 -20.42 18.74 15.37
N ASP A 175 -20.59 17.47 15.71
CA ASP A 175 -21.79 16.95 16.39
C ASP A 175 -22.01 17.58 17.78
N ASN A 176 -20.98 18.19 18.37
CA ASN A 176 -21.02 18.86 19.67
C ASN A 176 -20.89 20.39 19.57
N ASN A 177 -21.02 20.99 18.37
CA ASN A 177 -20.87 22.42 18.11
C ASN A 177 -19.51 22.97 18.60
N LYS A 178 -18.44 22.23 18.37
CA LYS A 178 -17.06 22.55 18.74
C LYS A 178 -16.09 22.47 17.55
N GLU A 179 -16.57 22.52 16.32
CA GLU A 179 -15.78 22.49 15.08
C GLU A 179 -14.74 23.63 15.05
N ASN A 180 -14.97 24.70 15.77
CA ASN A 180 -14.02 25.80 15.94
C ASN A 180 -12.72 25.43 16.67
N LEU A 181 -12.62 24.24 17.25
CA LEU A 181 -11.37 23.67 17.77
C LEU A 181 -10.36 23.38 16.66
N PHE A 182 -10.85 23.15 15.44
CA PHE A 182 -10.03 22.86 14.25
C PHE A 182 -9.85 24.09 13.37
N SER A 183 -8.82 24.06 12.52
CA SER A 183 -8.64 25.14 11.54
C SER A 183 -9.77 25.13 10.49
N PRO A 184 -10.13 26.27 9.91
CA PRO A 184 -11.15 26.33 8.85
C PRO A 184 -10.83 25.49 7.60
N THR A 185 -9.54 25.14 7.40
CA THR A 185 -9.07 24.35 6.27
C THR A 185 -8.87 22.87 6.61
N TYR A 186 -9.16 22.45 7.85
CA TYR A 186 -8.85 21.11 8.33
C TYR A 186 -9.44 20.02 7.45
N LEU A 187 -10.74 20.05 7.17
CA LEU A 187 -11.39 19.07 6.29
C LEU A 187 -10.87 19.15 4.85
N ALA A 188 -10.68 20.35 4.33
CA ALA A 188 -10.23 20.51 2.94
C ALA A 188 -8.88 19.84 2.68
N GLN A 189 -8.01 19.74 3.69
CA GLN A 189 -6.72 19.04 3.57
C GLN A 189 -6.87 17.53 3.41
N LEU A 190 -8.05 16.96 3.71
CA LEU A 190 -8.33 15.52 3.55
C LEU A 190 -8.85 15.14 2.15
N GLU A 191 -9.15 16.11 1.28
CA GLU A 191 -9.73 15.81 -0.03
C GLU A 191 -8.73 15.09 -0.95
N THR A 192 -7.50 15.59 -1.05
CA THR A 192 -6.44 14.93 -1.84
C THR A 192 -6.09 13.53 -1.31
N PRO A 193 -5.92 13.32 0.02
CA PRO A 193 -5.82 11.99 0.60
C PRO A 193 -6.99 11.06 0.26
N ALA A 194 -8.22 11.55 0.36
CA ALA A 194 -9.40 10.76 -0.01
C ALA A 194 -9.41 10.38 -1.50
N LYS A 195 -8.93 11.28 -2.38
CA LYS A 195 -8.76 11.01 -3.81
C LYS A 195 -7.74 9.91 -4.06
N PHE A 196 -6.59 9.91 -3.38
CA PHE A 196 -5.63 8.81 -3.48
C PHE A 196 -6.26 7.45 -3.12
N THR A 197 -7.03 7.38 -2.02
CA THR A 197 -7.77 6.15 -1.68
C THR A 197 -8.64 5.68 -2.85
N MET A 198 -9.33 6.60 -3.52
CA MET A 198 -10.18 6.28 -4.67
C MET A 198 -9.36 5.74 -5.83
N ASP A 199 -8.26 6.43 -6.15
CA ASP A 199 -7.45 6.10 -7.32
C ASP A 199 -6.72 4.75 -7.18
N ILE A 200 -6.39 4.31 -5.97
CA ILE A 200 -5.78 2.98 -5.73
C ILE A 200 -6.80 1.88 -5.43
N THR A 201 -8.08 2.20 -5.37
CA THR A 201 -9.13 1.20 -5.22
C THR A 201 -9.40 0.51 -6.56
N TYR A 202 -9.28 -0.80 -6.60
CA TYR A 202 -9.63 -1.60 -7.77
C TYR A 202 -11.14 -1.53 -8.10
N PRO A 203 -11.55 -1.71 -9.36
CA PRO A 203 -12.95 -1.57 -9.77
C PRO A 203 -13.94 -2.46 -9.02
N ASN A 204 -13.51 -3.62 -8.51
CA ASN A 204 -14.34 -4.50 -7.67
C ASN A 204 -14.40 -4.07 -6.18
N PHE A 205 -13.87 -2.90 -5.82
CA PHE A 205 -13.72 -2.44 -4.45
C PHE A 205 -12.84 -3.36 -3.58
N SER A 206 -11.66 -3.68 -4.09
CA SER A 206 -10.54 -4.22 -3.31
C SER A 206 -9.33 -3.28 -3.43
N ILE A 207 -8.33 -3.49 -2.59
CA ILE A 207 -7.05 -2.77 -2.63
C ILE A 207 -5.89 -3.75 -2.74
N GLU A 208 -4.75 -3.28 -3.24
CA GLU A 208 -3.53 -4.08 -3.35
C GLU A 208 -2.87 -4.27 -1.98
N ASP A 209 -2.22 -5.42 -1.81
CA ASP A 209 -1.50 -5.79 -0.58
C ASP A 209 -0.08 -5.16 -0.52
N PHE A 210 0.11 -3.96 -1.07
CA PHE A 210 1.39 -3.26 -0.97
C PHE A 210 1.80 -3.02 0.48
N ASN A 211 3.10 -3.19 0.75
CA ASN A 211 3.68 -2.96 2.07
C ASN A 211 3.07 -3.88 3.15
N ASP A 212 2.55 -3.32 4.23
CA ASP A 212 1.90 -4.05 5.32
C ASP A 212 0.37 -4.02 5.23
N THR A 213 -0.17 -3.68 4.06
CA THR A 213 -1.61 -3.68 3.82
C THR A 213 -2.22 -5.05 4.05
N ARG A 214 -3.36 -5.06 4.72
CA ARG A 214 -4.17 -6.24 4.99
C ARG A 214 -5.47 -6.13 4.19
N SER A 215 -5.40 -6.40 2.88
CA SER A 215 -6.53 -6.15 1.97
C SER A 215 -7.81 -6.90 2.35
N SER A 216 -7.71 -8.06 3.00
CA SER A 216 -8.88 -8.81 3.46
C SER A 216 -9.71 -8.07 4.52
N THR A 217 -9.17 -7.07 5.20
CA THR A 217 -9.90 -6.22 6.14
C THR A 217 -10.68 -5.10 5.44
N TRP A 218 -10.38 -4.83 4.18
CA TRP A 218 -10.97 -3.80 3.34
C TRP A 218 -11.90 -4.40 2.29
N SER A 219 -12.96 -5.10 2.75
CA SER A 219 -13.96 -5.65 1.85
C SER A 219 -14.72 -4.56 1.08
N LYS A 220 -15.38 -4.94 -0.03
CA LYS A 220 -16.25 -4.03 -0.82
C LYS A 220 -17.19 -3.21 0.06
N SER A 221 -17.87 -3.84 1.03
CA SER A 221 -18.79 -3.13 1.93
C SER A 221 -18.10 -2.15 2.87
N VAL A 222 -16.87 -2.46 3.32
CA VAL A 222 -16.05 -1.58 4.17
C VAL A 222 -15.57 -0.38 3.37
N LEU A 223 -15.03 -0.58 2.16
CA LEU A 223 -14.59 0.51 1.29
C LEU A 223 -15.75 1.40 0.85
N GLN A 224 -16.90 0.83 0.47
CA GLN A 224 -18.08 1.63 0.15
C GLN A 224 -18.60 2.45 1.35
N LYS A 225 -18.52 1.90 2.56
CA LYS A 225 -18.81 2.67 3.78
C LYS A 225 -17.81 3.82 3.96
N ASN A 226 -16.55 3.58 3.66
CA ASN A 226 -15.51 4.61 3.72
C ASN A 226 -15.76 5.73 2.68
N PHE A 227 -16.13 5.39 1.43
CA PHE A 227 -16.51 6.40 0.44
C PHE A 227 -17.76 7.20 0.84
N ARG A 228 -18.72 6.61 1.55
CA ARG A 228 -19.84 7.39 2.14
C ARG A 228 -19.37 8.42 3.17
N LYS A 229 -18.30 8.13 3.94
CA LYS A 229 -17.67 9.13 4.80
C LYS A 229 -17.05 10.26 3.96
N TYR A 230 -16.40 9.94 2.84
CA TYR A 230 -15.83 10.95 1.94
C TYR A 230 -16.92 11.83 1.30
N VAL A 231 -18.06 11.24 0.92
CA VAL A 231 -19.23 12.04 0.47
C VAL A 231 -19.74 12.97 1.57
N ALA A 232 -19.74 12.53 2.83
CA ALA A 232 -20.16 13.39 3.95
C ALA A 232 -19.19 14.58 4.15
N MET A 233 -17.88 14.35 4.01
CA MET A 233 -16.87 15.42 4.05
C MET A 233 -16.95 16.36 2.84
N PHE A 234 -17.18 15.81 1.64
CA PHE A 234 -17.11 16.50 0.35
C PHE A 234 -18.38 16.25 -0.48
N PRO A 235 -19.52 16.81 -0.07
CA PRO A 235 -20.84 16.49 -0.66
C PRO A 235 -20.98 16.91 -2.12
N ASN A 236 -20.13 17.81 -2.61
CA ASN A 236 -20.12 18.26 -4.00
C ASN A 236 -19.16 17.47 -4.90
N ASN A 237 -18.38 16.54 -4.35
CA ASN A 237 -17.46 15.72 -5.13
C ASN A 237 -18.19 14.54 -5.75
N THR A 238 -18.42 14.62 -7.08
CA THR A 238 -19.18 13.62 -7.85
C THR A 238 -18.45 12.28 -7.95
N ASP A 239 -17.12 12.27 -7.91
CA ASP A 239 -16.32 11.06 -7.99
C ASP A 239 -16.49 10.21 -6.72
N PHE A 240 -16.48 10.86 -5.54
CA PHE A 240 -16.79 10.16 -4.29
C PHE A 240 -18.23 9.66 -4.24
N GLN A 241 -19.21 10.40 -4.83
CA GLN A 241 -20.59 9.94 -4.94
C GLN A 241 -20.69 8.69 -5.80
N TYR A 242 -19.96 8.63 -6.93
CA TYR A 242 -19.88 7.45 -7.77
C TYR A 242 -19.30 6.26 -6.97
N MET A 243 -18.18 6.41 -6.31
CA MET A 243 -17.55 5.35 -5.52
C MET A 243 -18.43 4.88 -4.35
N ALA A 244 -19.17 5.77 -3.71
CA ALA A 244 -20.06 5.43 -2.60
C ALA A 244 -21.30 4.64 -3.03
N SER A 245 -21.79 4.85 -4.23
CA SER A 245 -23.08 4.35 -4.71
C SER A 245 -23.01 3.38 -5.89
N GLY A 246 -21.94 3.42 -6.68
CA GLY A 246 -21.84 2.77 -7.99
C GLY A 246 -22.81 3.36 -9.02
N LYS A 247 -23.27 4.61 -8.81
CA LYS A 247 -24.26 5.27 -9.68
C LYS A 247 -23.83 6.70 -9.99
N GLY A 248 -24.24 7.19 -11.14
CA GLY A 248 -23.87 8.51 -11.65
C GLY A 248 -22.83 8.41 -12.75
N MET A 249 -22.12 9.50 -13.02
CA MET A 249 -20.99 9.49 -13.94
C MET A 249 -19.75 9.01 -13.20
N ALA A 250 -19.04 8.07 -13.82
CA ALA A 250 -17.70 7.70 -13.38
C ALA A 250 -16.75 8.91 -13.53
N PRO A 251 -15.64 8.94 -12.80
CA PRO A 251 -14.59 9.94 -13.02
C PRO A 251 -14.16 9.98 -14.49
N ASP A 252 -13.86 11.16 -15.02
CA ASP A 252 -13.57 11.41 -16.43
C ASP A 252 -12.09 11.20 -16.83
N TYR A 253 -11.27 10.68 -15.92
CA TYR A 253 -9.86 10.39 -16.13
C TYR A 253 -9.56 8.90 -15.91
N LEU A 254 -8.52 8.43 -16.59
CA LEU A 254 -8.09 7.02 -16.55
C LEU A 254 -6.66 6.85 -16.02
N MET A 255 -6.01 7.94 -15.67
CA MET A 255 -4.63 7.93 -15.16
C MET A 255 -4.54 8.80 -13.92
N ALA A 256 -3.80 8.33 -12.91
CA ALA A 256 -3.47 9.13 -11.72
C ALA A 256 -2.00 8.97 -11.34
N SER A 257 -1.37 10.07 -10.91
CA SER A 257 0.04 10.12 -10.55
C SER A 257 0.23 10.80 -9.20
N TYR A 258 1.02 10.15 -8.35
CA TYR A 258 1.43 10.62 -7.02
C TYR A 258 2.97 10.58 -6.95
N PRO A 259 3.65 11.51 -7.64
CA PRO A 259 5.10 11.42 -7.87
C PRO A 259 5.94 11.65 -6.62
N THR A 260 5.46 12.43 -5.65
CA THR A 260 6.14 12.62 -4.35
C THR A 260 6.22 11.30 -3.58
N SER A 261 5.17 10.49 -3.67
CA SER A 261 5.05 9.22 -2.93
C SER A 261 5.38 7.99 -3.78
N GLY A 262 5.37 8.12 -5.12
CA GLY A 262 5.73 7.07 -6.06
C GLY A 262 4.63 6.05 -6.30
N TYR A 263 3.38 6.50 -6.50
CA TYR A 263 2.26 5.67 -6.95
C TYR A 263 1.72 6.18 -8.29
N TYR A 264 1.48 5.24 -9.21
CA TYR A 264 1.00 5.56 -10.55
C TYR A 264 -0.09 4.57 -10.95
N VAL A 265 -1.19 5.08 -11.46
CA VAL A 265 -2.39 4.30 -11.81
C VAL A 265 -2.70 4.46 -13.28
N LEU A 266 -2.89 3.35 -13.97
CA LEU A 266 -3.34 3.25 -15.35
C LEU A 266 -4.62 2.40 -15.39
N ARG A 267 -5.69 2.89 -16.04
CA ARG A 267 -6.99 2.22 -16.13
C ARG A 267 -7.50 2.16 -17.55
N SER A 268 -8.29 1.12 -17.88
CA SER A 268 -9.13 1.14 -19.08
C SER A 268 -10.51 1.77 -18.82
N GLY A 269 -10.94 1.83 -17.57
CA GLY A 269 -12.21 2.38 -17.11
C GLY A 269 -12.40 2.23 -15.62
N TRP A 270 -13.64 2.45 -15.15
CA TRP A 270 -14.02 2.41 -13.74
C TRP A 270 -15.00 1.27 -13.38
N GLU A 271 -15.43 0.49 -14.37
CA GLU A 271 -16.34 -0.63 -14.16
C GLU A 271 -15.59 -1.90 -13.72
N GLU A 272 -16.28 -2.82 -13.05
CA GLU A 272 -15.67 -4.06 -12.52
C GLU A 272 -14.98 -4.90 -13.60
N THR A 273 -15.39 -4.76 -14.85
CA THR A 273 -14.83 -5.44 -16.02
C THR A 273 -13.57 -4.78 -16.59
N ASP A 274 -13.21 -3.59 -16.12
CA ASP A 274 -12.08 -2.83 -16.63
C ASP A 274 -10.74 -3.31 -16.05
N ALA A 275 -9.67 -3.03 -16.78
CA ALA A 275 -8.31 -3.30 -16.34
C ALA A 275 -7.74 -2.12 -15.54
N MET A 276 -6.92 -2.41 -14.55
CA MET A 276 -6.21 -1.43 -13.76
C MET A 276 -4.84 -1.95 -13.33
N LEU A 277 -3.80 -1.17 -13.60
CA LEU A 277 -2.46 -1.41 -13.08
C LEU A 277 -2.08 -0.29 -12.11
N ILE A 278 -1.54 -0.67 -10.95
CA ILE A 278 -0.95 0.25 -9.98
C ILE A 278 0.55 -0.05 -9.94
N LEU A 279 1.37 0.88 -10.41
CA LEU A 279 2.83 0.83 -10.30
C LEU A 279 3.26 1.55 -9.03
N LYS A 280 4.17 0.92 -8.28
CA LYS A 280 4.77 1.46 -7.06
C LYS A 280 6.28 1.64 -7.26
N ASN A 281 6.75 2.88 -7.11
CA ASN A 281 8.17 3.24 -7.17
C ASN A 281 8.44 4.36 -6.15
N ASN A 282 8.42 3.99 -4.86
CA ASN A 282 8.38 4.95 -3.76
C ASN A 282 9.61 5.86 -3.69
N ASN A 283 9.37 7.11 -3.38
CA ASN A 283 10.38 8.10 -3.03
C ASN A 283 10.34 8.35 -1.52
N ASP A 284 10.83 7.40 -0.75
CA ASP A 284 10.98 7.53 0.71
C ASP A 284 12.23 6.82 1.21
N PRO A 285 13.36 7.52 1.29
CA PRO A 285 14.60 6.95 1.81
C PRO A 285 14.58 6.76 3.34
N ARG A 286 13.53 7.19 4.03
CA ARG A 286 13.38 6.98 5.46
C ARG A 286 13.10 5.51 5.75
N LYS A 287 13.63 5.00 6.84
CA LYS A 287 13.24 3.69 7.31
C LYS A 287 11.83 3.76 7.91
N SER A 288 10.84 3.58 7.07
CA SER A 288 9.46 3.40 7.53
C SER A 288 9.25 1.95 7.98
N TRP A 289 8.49 1.78 9.05
CA TRP A 289 8.21 0.47 9.62
C TRP A 289 7.34 -0.39 8.69
N HIS A 290 6.45 0.25 7.93
CA HIS A 290 5.47 -0.42 7.05
C HIS A 290 5.93 -0.54 5.61
N CYS A 291 6.91 0.24 5.15
CA CYS A 291 7.42 0.15 3.79
C CYS A 291 8.26 -1.11 3.55
N GLN A 292 8.21 -1.60 2.32
CA GLN A 292 9.03 -2.70 1.82
C GLN A 292 9.95 -2.20 0.70
N SER A 293 11.06 -2.90 0.48
CA SER A 293 12.05 -2.53 -0.53
C SER A 293 11.72 -3.16 -1.89
N ASP A 294 10.66 -2.66 -2.53
CA ASP A 294 10.00 -3.26 -3.68
C ASP A 294 9.80 -2.27 -4.84
N ASN A 295 10.59 -1.21 -4.90
CA ASN A 295 10.50 -0.20 -5.97
C ASN A 295 10.44 -0.83 -7.36
N GLY A 296 9.51 -0.36 -8.18
CA GLY A 296 9.19 -0.90 -9.48
C GLY A 296 8.14 -2.01 -9.46
N THR A 297 7.67 -2.48 -8.28
CA THR A 297 6.58 -3.47 -8.21
C THR A 297 5.25 -2.92 -8.72
N PHE A 298 4.36 -3.81 -9.10
CA PHE A 298 3.01 -3.43 -9.52
C PHE A 298 1.99 -4.51 -9.13
N GLY A 299 0.73 -4.08 -8.99
CA GLY A 299 -0.45 -4.92 -8.97
C GLY A 299 -1.24 -4.74 -10.27
N LEU A 300 -1.92 -5.78 -10.73
CA LEU A 300 -2.73 -5.75 -11.95
C LEU A 300 -4.06 -6.44 -11.74
N TYR A 301 -5.11 -5.66 -11.86
CA TYR A 301 -6.50 -6.11 -11.81
C TYR A 301 -7.11 -6.13 -13.21
N TYR A 302 -7.95 -7.11 -13.50
CA TYR A 302 -8.83 -7.15 -14.65
C TYR A 302 -10.06 -8.03 -14.36
N ASN A 303 -11.24 -7.52 -14.65
CA ASN A 303 -12.52 -8.23 -14.62
C ASN A 303 -12.68 -9.18 -13.41
N GLY A 304 -12.61 -8.64 -12.20
CA GLY A 304 -12.84 -9.38 -10.95
C GLY A 304 -11.61 -10.03 -10.32
N HIS A 305 -10.46 -10.10 -11.00
CA HIS A 305 -9.27 -10.78 -10.52
C HIS A 305 -8.06 -9.85 -10.38
N ASN A 306 -7.32 -9.97 -9.27
CA ASN A 306 -5.97 -9.42 -9.14
C ASN A 306 -4.97 -10.48 -9.61
N PHE A 307 -4.28 -10.24 -10.72
CA PHE A 307 -3.39 -11.20 -11.36
C PHE A 307 -1.95 -11.17 -10.85
N PHE A 308 -1.53 -10.07 -10.26
CA PHE A 308 -0.19 -9.90 -9.69
C PHE A 308 -0.29 -9.36 -8.26
N PRO A 309 -0.95 -10.10 -7.35
CA PRO A 309 -1.04 -9.67 -5.96
C PRO A 309 0.37 -9.50 -5.38
N ASP A 310 0.59 -8.46 -4.61
CA ASP A 310 1.86 -8.24 -3.93
C ASP A 310 2.14 -9.31 -2.87
N ALA A 311 3.34 -9.35 -2.32
CA ALA A 311 3.70 -10.30 -1.27
C ALA A 311 2.89 -10.06 0.00
N GLY A 312 2.59 -8.81 0.32
CA GLY A 312 1.82 -8.40 1.48
C GLY A 312 2.53 -8.63 2.81
N VAL A 313 1.75 -8.76 3.88
CA VAL A 313 2.27 -8.94 5.24
C VAL A 313 1.70 -10.19 5.89
N TYR A 314 2.58 -11.14 6.21
CA TYR A 314 2.21 -12.34 6.98
C TYR A 314 2.40 -12.15 8.49
N ALA A 315 3.41 -11.38 8.89
CA ALA A 315 3.70 -11.08 10.29
C ALA A 315 4.45 -9.75 10.39
N TYR A 316 4.30 -9.06 11.52
CA TYR A 316 5.02 -7.80 11.78
C TYR A 316 6.43 -7.98 12.31
N SER A 317 6.84 -9.21 12.63
CA SER A 317 8.17 -9.49 13.19
C SER A 317 8.69 -10.88 12.80
N GLY A 318 9.97 -11.14 13.07
CA GLY A 318 10.61 -12.44 12.87
C GLY A 318 10.92 -12.78 11.41
N GLY A 319 11.28 -14.05 11.18
CA GLY A 319 11.71 -14.53 9.86
C GLY A 319 10.65 -14.42 8.77
N SER A 320 9.38 -14.57 9.11
CA SER A 320 8.28 -14.40 8.16
C SER A 320 8.19 -12.95 7.66
N ARG A 321 8.28 -11.96 8.54
CA ARG A 321 8.35 -10.55 8.15
C ARG A 321 9.48 -10.32 7.14
N THR A 322 10.70 -10.76 7.51
CA THR A 322 11.88 -10.60 6.65
C THR A 322 11.70 -11.29 5.30
N THR A 323 11.04 -12.46 5.25
CA THR A 323 10.85 -13.19 3.99
C THR A 323 9.92 -12.44 3.04
N TYR A 324 8.76 -11.98 3.51
CA TYR A 324 7.78 -11.30 2.66
C TYR A 324 8.26 -9.92 2.17
N ALA A 325 9.04 -9.22 2.98
CA ALA A 325 9.58 -7.91 2.63
C ALA A 325 10.82 -7.94 1.70
N GLN A 326 11.29 -9.12 1.26
CA GLN A 326 12.44 -9.20 0.36
C GLN A 326 12.08 -8.71 -1.05
N THR A 327 12.94 -7.90 -1.65
CA THR A 327 12.74 -7.36 -3.01
C THR A 327 12.41 -8.44 -4.05
N LYS A 328 13.03 -9.62 -3.94
CA LYS A 328 12.75 -10.75 -4.85
C LYS A 328 11.36 -11.36 -4.72
N MET A 329 10.59 -11.02 -3.70
CA MET A 329 9.21 -11.48 -3.50
C MET A 329 8.18 -10.62 -4.23
N HIS A 330 8.62 -9.54 -4.82
CA HIS A 330 7.79 -8.56 -5.53
C HIS A 330 8.02 -8.62 -7.04
N ASN A 331 7.12 -7.99 -7.80
CA ASN A 331 7.14 -7.95 -9.27
C ASN A 331 8.13 -6.89 -9.76
N THR A 332 9.41 -7.06 -9.46
CA THR A 332 10.45 -6.07 -9.73
C THR A 332 11.79 -6.72 -10.05
N LEU A 333 12.76 -5.89 -10.34
CA LEU A 333 14.12 -6.30 -10.67
C LEU A 333 14.98 -6.40 -9.42
N THR A 334 15.87 -7.39 -9.37
CA THR A 334 16.90 -7.54 -8.35
C THR A 334 18.26 -7.77 -8.99
N VAL A 335 19.33 -7.48 -8.25
CA VAL A 335 20.70 -7.84 -8.63
C VAL A 335 21.17 -8.96 -7.70
N GLN A 336 21.62 -10.09 -8.29
CA GLN A 336 22.05 -11.28 -7.55
C GLN A 336 20.99 -11.75 -6.50
N SER A 337 19.72 -11.52 -6.76
CA SER A 337 18.61 -11.78 -5.83
C SER A 337 18.73 -11.06 -4.48
N LYS A 338 19.44 -9.94 -4.43
CA LYS A 338 19.64 -9.10 -3.24
C LYS A 338 18.52 -8.08 -3.07
N ASN A 339 18.36 -7.60 -1.84
CA ASN A 339 17.37 -6.58 -1.53
C ASN A 339 17.88 -5.19 -1.90
N LEU A 340 16.98 -4.35 -2.41
CA LEU A 340 17.17 -2.91 -2.41
C LEU A 340 17.27 -2.45 -0.94
N LEU A 341 18.24 -1.61 -0.61
CA LEU A 341 18.38 -1.04 0.73
C LEU A 341 17.20 -0.09 1.03
N ASP A 342 16.73 -0.08 2.27
CA ASP A 342 15.59 0.77 2.66
C ASP A 342 15.86 2.26 2.41
N SER A 343 17.08 2.74 2.66
CA SER A 343 17.50 4.12 2.40
C SER A 343 17.58 4.49 0.92
N GLU A 344 17.47 3.51 0.04
CA GLU A 344 17.67 3.64 -1.40
C GLU A 344 16.35 3.58 -2.19
N ARG A 345 15.21 3.69 -1.51
CA ARG A 345 13.91 3.95 -2.14
C ARG A 345 13.84 5.41 -2.58
N LYS A 346 14.36 5.69 -3.77
CA LYS A 346 14.52 7.03 -4.37
C LYS A 346 13.82 7.09 -5.73
N GLY A 347 12.60 6.58 -5.75
CA GLY A 347 11.79 6.54 -6.97
C GLY A 347 11.51 7.93 -7.54
N GLN A 348 11.59 8.05 -8.85
CA GLN A 348 11.34 9.28 -9.60
C GLN A 348 10.37 9.00 -10.74
N GLN A 349 9.48 9.95 -11.01
CA GLN A 349 8.71 9.97 -12.24
C GLN A 349 9.53 10.68 -13.32
N LEU A 350 9.74 10.02 -14.45
CA LEU A 350 10.39 10.64 -15.63
C LEU A 350 9.38 11.04 -16.69
N LEU A 351 8.29 10.27 -16.85
CA LEU A 351 7.23 10.57 -17.81
C LEU A 351 5.90 10.03 -17.29
N PHE A 352 4.83 10.78 -17.45
CA PHE A 352 3.46 10.35 -17.20
C PHE A 352 2.55 11.04 -18.22
N THR A 353 2.08 10.31 -19.23
CA THR A 353 1.34 10.88 -20.36
C THR A 353 0.47 9.84 -21.04
N GLU A 354 -0.43 10.31 -21.88
CA GLU A 354 -1.14 9.49 -22.86
C GLU A 354 -0.81 9.99 -24.26
N LYS A 355 -0.52 9.08 -25.16
CA LYS A 355 -0.24 9.38 -26.55
C LYS A 355 -0.84 8.32 -27.46
N ASP A 356 -1.61 8.76 -28.45
CA ASP A 356 -2.22 7.90 -29.47
C ASP A 356 -3.08 6.76 -28.85
N GLY A 357 -3.76 7.03 -27.72
CA GLY A 357 -4.58 6.05 -27.00
C GLY A 357 -3.78 5.07 -26.13
N VAL A 358 -2.48 5.28 -25.98
CA VAL A 358 -1.61 4.50 -25.10
C VAL A 358 -1.22 5.33 -23.89
N GLN A 359 -1.51 4.82 -22.71
CA GLN A 359 -1.07 5.40 -21.43
C GLN A 359 0.39 5.00 -21.19
N ILE A 360 1.22 5.96 -20.81
CA ILE A 360 2.68 5.76 -20.64
C ILE A 360 3.10 6.30 -19.27
N VAL A 361 3.75 5.45 -18.50
CA VAL A 361 4.47 5.87 -17.29
C VAL A 361 5.91 5.38 -17.36
N VAL A 362 6.86 6.27 -17.09
CA VAL A 362 8.29 5.96 -16.98
C VAL A 362 8.77 6.40 -15.61
N THR A 363 9.28 5.44 -14.86
CA THR A 363 9.83 5.68 -13.52
C THR A 363 11.27 5.19 -13.45
N GLN A 364 12.05 5.77 -12.53
CA GLN A 364 13.43 5.35 -12.28
C GLN A 364 13.70 5.33 -10.77
N ASN A 365 14.51 4.41 -10.32
CA ASN A 365 15.07 4.38 -8.98
C ASN A 365 16.60 4.28 -9.08
N ASP A 366 17.29 5.29 -8.58
CA ASP A 366 18.74 5.30 -8.45
C ASP A 366 19.10 4.75 -7.07
N GLY A 367 19.22 3.45 -6.97
CA GLY A 367 19.32 2.76 -5.68
C GLY A 367 20.57 1.90 -5.54
N VAL A 368 20.70 1.30 -4.36
CA VAL A 368 21.79 0.39 -4.00
C VAL A 368 21.22 -0.90 -3.44
N TYR A 369 21.68 -2.03 -3.96
CA TYR A 369 21.30 -3.35 -3.50
C TYR A 369 22.32 -3.89 -2.49
N ASP A 370 21.82 -4.59 -1.45
CA ASP A 370 22.63 -5.10 -0.35
C ASP A 370 23.55 -6.24 -0.78
N GLY A 371 24.81 -5.95 -1.01
CA GLY A 371 25.86 -6.92 -1.32
C GLY A 371 26.47 -7.60 -0.10
N GLY A 372 26.17 -7.11 1.12
CA GLY A 372 26.81 -7.53 2.37
C GLY A 372 28.22 -6.96 2.55
N ASN A 373 28.50 -6.43 3.71
CA ASN A 373 29.80 -5.97 4.27
C ASN A 373 30.71 -5.03 3.45
N SER A 374 30.59 -4.85 2.17
CA SER A 374 31.37 -3.90 1.35
C SER A 374 31.05 -3.96 -0.13
N ASP A 375 30.22 -4.90 -0.54
CA ASP A 375 29.97 -5.18 -1.95
C ASP A 375 28.57 -4.70 -2.39
N ASN A 376 28.10 -3.60 -1.80
CA ASN A 376 26.84 -2.95 -2.19
C ASN A 376 26.87 -2.60 -3.67
N ILE A 377 25.78 -2.89 -4.38
CA ILE A 377 25.71 -2.77 -5.84
C ILE A 377 24.81 -1.60 -6.20
N PRO A 378 25.37 -0.46 -6.64
CA PRO A 378 24.57 0.63 -7.20
C PRO A 378 23.94 0.22 -8.50
N LEU A 379 22.68 0.61 -8.73
CA LEU A 379 21.94 0.33 -9.94
C LEU A 379 20.91 1.45 -10.19
N LYS A 380 20.96 2.01 -11.39
CA LYS A 380 19.87 2.83 -11.94
C LYS A 380 18.89 1.87 -12.60
N TYR A 381 17.72 1.73 -12.00
CA TYR A 381 16.65 0.89 -12.52
C TYR A 381 15.50 1.73 -13.03
N ARG A 382 15.22 1.62 -14.32
CA ARG A 382 14.10 2.27 -15.00
C ARG A 382 13.07 1.23 -15.39
N ARG A 383 11.82 1.50 -15.06
CA ARG A 383 10.66 0.75 -15.54
C ARG A 383 9.73 1.68 -16.28
N SER A 384 9.40 1.29 -17.51
CA SER A 384 8.38 1.93 -18.33
C SER A 384 7.20 0.98 -18.49
N VAL A 385 5.99 1.49 -18.36
CA VAL A 385 4.75 0.73 -18.58
C VAL A 385 3.93 1.45 -19.64
N PHE A 386 3.55 0.71 -20.67
CA PHE A 386 2.61 1.12 -21.70
C PHE A 386 1.32 0.34 -21.52
N HIS A 387 0.20 1.02 -21.41
CA HIS A 387 -1.12 0.40 -21.40
C HIS A 387 -1.84 0.79 -22.69
N ASP A 388 -1.93 -0.14 -23.60
CA ASP A 388 -2.68 -0.05 -24.84
C ASP A 388 -4.07 -0.64 -24.61
N ILE A 389 -5.02 0.25 -24.34
CA ILE A 389 -6.40 -0.12 -23.96
C ILE A 389 -7.10 -0.84 -25.09
N GLU A 390 -6.95 -0.34 -26.32
CA GLU A 390 -7.62 -0.88 -27.51
C GLU A 390 -7.19 -2.33 -27.79
N ASN A 391 -5.90 -2.60 -27.64
CA ASN A 391 -5.30 -3.91 -27.91
C ASN A 391 -5.24 -4.83 -26.67
N ARG A 392 -5.69 -4.35 -25.53
CA ARG A 392 -5.69 -5.09 -24.25
C ARG A 392 -4.30 -5.56 -23.82
N LEU A 393 -3.32 -4.65 -23.92
CA LEU A 393 -1.92 -4.94 -23.63
C LEU A 393 -1.36 -4.05 -22.53
N PHE A 394 -0.60 -4.66 -21.62
CA PHE A 394 0.42 -3.95 -20.86
C PHE A 394 1.79 -4.38 -21.36
N VAL A 395 2.62 -3.43 -21.76
CA VAL A 395 4.00 -3.67 -22.15
C VAL A 395 4.90 -3.01 -21.12
N ILE A 396 5.76 -3.81 -20.49
CA ILE A 396 6.69 -3.36 -19.46
C ILE A 396 8.09 -3.45 -20.02
N VAL A 397 8.83 -2.36 -19.95
CA VAL A 397 10.24 -2.30 -20.34
C VAL A 397 11.06 -2.02 -19.08
N ASP A 398 11.98 -2.92 -18.79
CA ASP A 398 12.89 -2.84 -17.66
C ASP A 398 14.32 -2.61 -18.16
N GLU A 399 14.96 -1.53 -17.70
CA GLU A 399 16.30 -1.13 -18.09
C GLU A 399 17.15 -0.91 -16.84
N ALA A 400 18.31 -1.56 -16.77
CA ALA A 400 19.19 -1.54 -15.61
C ALA A 400 20.61 -1.16 -16.00
N ASP A 401 21.10 -0.06 -15.42
CA ASP A 401 22.44 0.50 -15.62
C ASP A 401 23.19 0.54 -14.28
N GLY A 402 24.23 -0.25 -14.18
CA GLY A 402 25.07 -0.36 -12.99
C GLY A 402 26.40 0.38 -13.09
N GLU A 403 26.54 1.31 -14.03
CA GLU A 403 27.74 2.07 -14.32
C GLU A 403 28.92 1.21 -14.82
N ASP A 404 30.09 1.80 -15.00
CA ASP A 404 31.26 1.21 -15.69
C ASP A 404 31.79 -0.08 -15.07
N THR A 405 31.51 -0.34 -13.81
CA THR A 405 31.98 -1.54 -13.08
C THR A 405 30.94 -2.64 -12.96
N PHE A 406 29.71 -2.38 -13.40
CA PHE A 406 28.62 -3.31 -13.22
C PHE A 406 28.75 -4.54 -14.13
N LYS A 407 28.88 -5.71 -13.51
CA LYS A 407 28.90 -7.02 -14.18
C LYS A 407 28.26 -8.09 -13.29
N ALA A 408 27.05 -7.85 -12.85
CA ALA A 408 26.32 -8.77 -11.97
C ALA A 408 25.09 -9.36 -12.66
N ASN A 409 24.66 -10.53 -12.19
CA ASN A 409 23.39 -11.11 -12.60
C ASN A 409 22.24 -10.21 -12.18
N THR A 410 21.44 -9.81 -13.15
CA THR A 410 20.21 -9.06 -12.96
C THR A 410 19.02 -9.99 -13.12
N ASN A 411 18.12 -9.99 -12.16
CA ASN A 411 16.98 -10.89 -12.11
C ASN A 411 15.69 -10.07 -12.20
N LEU A 412 14.89 -10.32 -13.22
CA LEU A 412 13.54 -9.81 -13.34
C LEU A 412 12.57 -10.84 -12.76
N ASN A 413 11.79 -10.47 -11.76
CA ASN A 413 10.90 -11.38 -11.02
C ASN A 413 9.45 -11.05 -11.29
N PHE A 414 8.64 -12.08 -11.55
CA PHE A 414 7.18 -12.00 -11.60
C PHE A 414 6.55 -13.08 -10.73
N HIS A 415 5.53 -12.70 -9.98
CA HIS A 415 4.73 -13.56 -9.12
C HIS A 415 3.26 -13.36 -9.49
N LEU A 416 2.63 -14.40 -10.00
CA LEU A 416 1.23 -14.34 -10.41
C LEU A 416 0.31 -14.72 -9.24
N CYS A 417 -0.98 -14.54 -9.44
CA CYS A 417 -2.01 -14.95 -8.49
C CYS A 417 -1.97 -16.46 -8.21
N PRO A 418 -2.56 -16.92 -7.10
CA PRO A 418 -2.87 -18.33 -6.91
C PRO A 418 -3.60 -18.92 -8.13
N ASP A 419 -3.34 -20.21 -8.43
CA ASP A 419 -3.90 -20.95 -9.57
C ASP A 419 -3.39 -20.53 -10.97
N ALA A 420 -2.51 -19.54 -11.08
CA ALA A 420 -1.81 -19.27 -12.33
C ALA A 420 -0.90 -20.44 -12.75
N ILE A 421 -0.80 -20.66 -14.04
CA ILE A 421 -0.04 -21.75 -14.65
C ILE A 421 1.26 -21.18 -15.20
N VAL A 422 2.39 -21.80 -14.85
CA VAL A 422 3.70 -21.52 -15.44
C VAL A 422 4.14 -22.72 -16.26
N ASP A 423 4.10 -22.59 -17.60
CA ASP A 423 4.50 -23.65 -18.53
C ASP A 423 6.02 -23.62 -18.74
N ILE A 424 6.72 -24.54 -18.09
CA ILE A 424 8.19 -24.64 -18.14
C ILE A 424 8.72 -25.41 -19.34
N ASN A 425 7.85 -26.02 -20.14
CA ASN A 425 8.28 -26.98 -21.16
C ASN A 425 8.54 -26.31 -22.53
N ASN A 426 7.90 -25.18 -22.80
CA ASN A 426 7.87 -24.55 -24.11
C ASN A 426 8.38 -23.11 -24.07
N TYR A 427 9.71 -22.93 -24.00
CA TYR A 427 10.31 -21.61 -24.14
C TYR A 427 11.59 -21.68 -25.00
N ASN A 428 11.90 -20.57 -25.68
CA ASN A 428 13.08 -20.43 -26.50
C ASN A 428 14.20 -19.72 -25.72
N GLU A 429 15.40 -19.78 -26.28
CA GLU A 429 16.52 -19.02 -25.74
C GLU A 429 16.22 -17.50 -25.79
N GLY A 430 16.44 -16.83 -24.68
CA GLY A 430 16.15 -15.40 -24.51
C GLY A 430 14.69 -15.05 -24.26
N GLU A 431 13.83 -16.05 -23.97
CA GLU A 431 12.45 -15.87 -23.59
C GLU A 431 12.17 -16.42 -22.18
N SER A 432 11.11 -15.94 -21.54
CA SER A 432 10.61 -16.53 -20.29
C SER A 432 9.81 -17.80 -20.52
N PHE A 433 9.52 -18.49 -19.45
CA PHE A 433 8.35 -19.38 -19.41
C PHE A 433 7.09 -18.61 -19.79
N LYS A 434 6.13 -19.33 -20.39
CA LYS A 434 4.79 -18.79 -20.59
C LYS A 434 4.03 -18.92 -19.27
N ALA A 435 3.53 -17.81 -18.75
CA ALA A 435 2.66 -17.85 -17.56
C ALA A 435 1.28 -17.29 -17.91
N TYR A 436 0.21 -17.98 -17.48
CA TYR A 436 -1.15 -17.65 -17.86
C TYR A 436 -2.17 -18.12 -16.83
N THR A 437 -3.42 -17.71 -16.99
CA THR A 437 -4.56 -18.17 -16.18
C THR A 437 -5.62 -18.83 -17.05
N GLU A 438 -6.48 -19.62 -16.41
CA GLU A 438 -7.63 -20.28 -17.03
C GLU A 438 -8.89 -20.06 -16.17
N PHE A 439 -9.18 -18.80 -15.84
CA PHE A 439 -10.39 -18.43 -15.10
C PHE A 439 -11.59 -18.23 -16.03
N PRO A 440 -12.81 -18.49 -15.56
CA PRO A 440 -14.00 -18.16 -16.35
C PRO A 440 -14.14 -16.63 -16.57
N GLY A 441 -14.03 -16.21 -17.82
CA GLY A 441 -14.34 -14.83 -18.21
C GLY A 441 -13.27 -13.76 -17.89
N SER A 442 -12.09 -14.14 -17.40
CA SER A 442 -11.05 -13.17 -17.06
C SER A 442 -9.68 -13.83 -17.03
N ASN A 443 -8.85 -13.58 -18.03
CA ASN A 443 -7.57 -14.24 -18.15
C ASN A 443 -6.44 -13.30 -18.58
N ILE A 444 -5.23 -13.66 -18.20
CA ILE A 444 -4.00 -13.05 -18.68
C ILE A 444 -3.02 -14.10 -19.19
N ILE A 445 -2.12 -13.67 -20.08
CA ILE A 445 -0.87 -14.34 -20.41
C ILE A 445 0.27 -13.33 -20.34
N ILE A 446 1.38 -13.72 -19.75
CA ILE A 446 2.63 -12.95 -19.73
C ILE A 446 3.76 -13.73 -20.36
N ARG A 447 4.56 -13.03 -21.15
CA ARG A 447 5.88 -13.46 -21.64
C ARG A 447 6.88 -12.33 -21.51
N SER A 448 8.12 -12.67 -21.17
CA SER A 448 9.24 -11.74 -21.11
C SER A 448 10.34 -12.15 -22.06
N PHE A 449 11.09 -11.16 -22.53
CA PHE A 449 12.14 -11.30 -23.55
C PHE A 449 13.38 -10.55 -23.11
N PHE A 450 14.56 -11.11 -23.37
CA PHE A 450 15.82 -10.40 -23.24
C PHE A 450 16.07 -9.46 -24.42
N ASP A 451 16.87 -8.45 -24.18
CA ASP A 451 17.59 -7.78 -25.25
C ASP A 451 18.73 -8.68 -25.75
N LYS A 452 18.61 -9.18 -26.95
CA LYS A 452 19.57 -10.13 -27.57
C LYS A 452 20.75 -9.42 -28.25
N THR A 453 21.32 -8.39 -27.66
CA THR A 453 22.49 -7.70 -28.19
C THR A 453 23.78 -8.49 -27.92
N GLU A 454 24.84 -8.20 -28.66
CA GLU A 454 26.18 -8.77 -28.44
C GLU A 454 26.76 -8.41 -27.06
N ASN A 455 26.23 -7.36 -26.43
CA ASN A 455 26.66 -6.83 -25.13
C ASN A 455 26.13 -7.61 -23.92
N ILE A 456 25.27 -8.58 -24.13
CA ILE A 456 24.65 -9.37 -23.06
C ILE A 456 25.20 -10.79 -23.03
N GLU A 457 25.60 -11.28 -21.86
CA GLU A 457 25.95 -12.66 -21.62
C GLU A 457 24.69 -13.43 -21.16
N LEU A 458 24.16 -14.26 -22.06
CA LEU A 458 23.05 -15.13 -21.68
C LEU A 458 23.61 -16.31 -20.86
N PRO A 459 23.03 -16.59 -19.69
CA PRO A 459 23.27 -17.85 -18.99
C PRO A 459 22.90 -19.04 -19.89
N LYS A 460 23.28 -20.26 -19.49
CA LYS A 460 22.77 -21.46 -20.15
C LYS A 460 21.24 -21.45 -20.13
N LYS A 461 20.61 -22.04 -21.15
CA LYS A 461 19.16 -22.00 -21.33
C LYS A 461 18.39 -22.36 -20.06
N GLU A 462 18.82 -23.37 -19.32
CA GLU A 462 18.23 -23.82 -18.06
C GLU A 462 18.37 -22.83 -16.89
N ASP A 463 19.27 -21.87 -17.01
CA ASP A 463 19.53 -20.82 -16.01
C ASP A 463 18.94 -19.46 -16.39
N GLN A 464 18.44 -19.30 -17.61
CA GLN A 464 17.87 -18.04 -18.11
C GLN A 464 16.51 -17.74 -17.48
N CYS A 465 15.70 -18.76 -17.25
CA CYS A 465 14.40 -18.62 -16.62
C CYS A 465 14.19 -19.74 -15.60
N LYS A 466 13.78 -19.36 -14.39
CA LYS A 466 13.51 -20.30 -13.30
C LYS A 466 12.12 -20.06 -12.74
N ILE A 467 11.44 -21.16 -12.38
CA ILE A 467 10.17 -21.08 -11.67
C ILE A 467 10.38 -20.44 -10.30
N GLN A 468 9.48 -19.54 -9.94
CA GLN A 468 9.37 -18.97 -8.60
C GLN A 468 8.15 -19.58 -7.91
N ASN A 469 8.40 -20.19 -6.75
CA ASN A 469 7.34 -20.59 -5.83
C ASN A 469 7.40 -19.67 -4.62
N SER A 470 6.33 -18.98 -4.33
CA SER A 470 6.24 -18.02 -3.23
C SER A 470 4.85 -18.04 -2.61
N ASN A 471 4.64 -17.20 -1.64
CA ASN A 471 3.32 -16.93 -1.08
C ASN A 471 2.96 -15.46 -1.23
N THR A 472 1.67 -15.18 -1.25
CA THR A 472 1.09 -13.86 -0.99
C THR A 472 0.31 -13.92 0.32
N SER A 473 0.15 -12.77 0.97
CA SER A 473 -0.57 -12.65 2.24
C SER A 473 -1.45 -11.40 2.23
N ASN A 474 -2.73 -11.59 2.41
CA ASN A 474 -3.72 -10.52 2.53
C ASN A 474 -4.14 -10.23 3.98
N ASN A 475 -3.52 -10.90 4.95
CA ASN A 475 -3.70 -10.68 6.37
C ASN A 475 -2.64 -11.41 7.20
N ILE A 476 -2.45 -10.99 8.44
CA ILE A 476 -1.55 -11.63 9.40
C ILE A 476 -1.93 -13.11 9.60
N GLY A 477 -0.94 -13.99 9.47
CA GLY A 477 -1.11 -15.44 9.61
C GLY A 477 -1.82 -16.13 8.44
N VAL A 478 -2.15 -15.42 7.37
CA VAL A 478 -2.78 -15.96 6.16
C VAL A 478 -1.76 -16.02 5.04
N ALA A 479 -1.60 -17.16 4.39
CA ALA A 479 -0.71 -17.33 3.25
C ALA A 479 -1.38 -18.13 2.14
N SER A 480 -1.27 -17.66 0.91
CA SER A 480 -1.72 -18.36 -0.28
C SER A 480 -0.53 -18.63 -1.20
N ALA A 481 -0.35 -19.90 -1.58
CA ALA A 481 0.72 -20.28 -2.49
C ALA A 481 0.48 -19.71 -3.89
N ARG A 482 1.54 -19.18 -4.50
CA ARG A 482 1.52 -18.65 -5.87
C ARG A 482 2.77 -19.05 -6.64
N LYS A 483 2.69 -18.96 -7.94
CA LYS A 483 3.81 -19.27 -8.85
C LYS A 483 4.15 -18.05 -9.71
N GLY A 484 5.35 -18.09 -10.24
CA GLY A 484 5.83 -17.11 -11.18
C GLY A 484 7.14 -17.57 -11.80
N TYR A 485 7.90 -16.65 -12.33
CA TYR A 485 9.23 -16.93 -12.86
C TYR A 485 10.21 -15.79 -12.59
N SER A 486 11.49 -16.12 -12.64
CA SER A 486 12.58 -15.15 -12.62
C SER A 486 13.44 -15.34 -13.87
N MET A 487 13.68 -14.26 -14.61
CA MET A 487 14.63 -14.25 -15.73
C MET A 487 15.95 -13.68 -15.26
N THR A 488 17.05 -14.30 -15.68
CA THR A 488 18.40 -13.88 -15.30
C THR A 488 19.22 -13.48 -16.52
N ASN A 489 19.80 -12.29 -16.45
CA ASN A 489 20.71 -11.76 -17.46
C ASN A 489 21.86 -11.00 -16.82
N LYS A 490 22.96 -10.77 -17.53
CA LYS A 490 24.08 -9.94 -17.05
C LYS A 490 24.78 -9.25 -18.21
N PRO A 491 25.46 -8.12 -17.98
CA PRO A 491 26.32 -7.51 -19.00
C PRO A 491 27.50 -8.45 -19.37
N LYS A 492 27.77 -8.61 -20.65
CA LYS A 492 28.94 -9.34 -21.13
C LYS A 492 30.23 -8.62 -20.76
N THR A 493 30.21 -7.31 -20.91
CA THR A 493 31.30 -6.41 -20.51
C THR A 493 30.77 -5.50 -19.41
N ALA A 494 31.60 -5.17 -18.43
CA ALA A 494 31.21 -4.23 -17.36
C ALA A 494 30.75 -2.89 -17.96
N GLY A 495 29.70 -2.32 -17.36
CA GLY A 495 29.11 -1.06 -17.79
C GLY A 495 28.04 -1.16 -18.89
N ASN A 496 27.72 -2.34 -19.39
CA ASN A 496 26.64 -2.48 -20.36
C ASN A 496 25.27 -2.50 -19.72
N LEU A 497 24.30 -1.96 -20.42
CA LEU A 497 22.89 -1.93 -20.04
C LEU A 497 22.26 -3.33 -20.13
N VAL A 498 21.46 -3.70 -19.13
CA VAL A 498 20.62 -4.91 -19.14
C VAL A 498 19.17 -4.52 -19.34
N ARG A 499 18.49 -5.11 -20.32
CA ARG A 499 17.11 -4.76 -20.66
C ARG A 499 16.24 -5.99 -20.82
N PHE A 500 14.95 -5.82 -20.46
CA PHE A 500 13.89 -6.83 -20.64
C PHE A 500 12.63 -6.16 -21.18
N ILE A 501 11.87 -6.90 -21.97
CA ILE A 501 10.49 -6.54 -22.35
C ILE A 501 9.57 -7.60 -21.80
N SER A 502 8.52 -7.21 -21.11
CA SER A 502 7.45 -8.11 -20.66
C SER A 502 6.12 -7.67 -21.26
N VAL A 503 5.42 -8.60 -21.88
CA VAL A 503 4.13 -8.36 -22.53
C VAL A 503 3.06 -9.12 -21.78
N ILE A 504 2.04 -8.41 -21.28
CA ILE A 504 0.85 -8.97 -20.64
C ILE A 504 -0.33 -8.70 -21.57
N TYR A 505 -0.95 -9.76 -22.08
CA TYR A 505 -2.21 -9.69 -22.80
C TYR A 505 -3.34 -10.15 -21.91
N TYR A 506 -4.43 -9.40 -21.83
CA TYR A 506 -5.60 -9.73 -21.03
C TYR A 506 -6.85 -9.90 -21.90
N ASN A 507 -7.69 -10.90 -21.58
CA ASN A 507 -8.89 -11.19 -22.36
C ASN A 507 -9.92 -11.95 -21.51
N ASP A 508 -11.20 -11.90 -21.93
CA ASP A 508 -12.29 -12.65 -21.31
C ASP A 508 -12.24 -14.16 -21.65
N GLY A 509 -11.64 -14.51 -22.80
CA GLY A 509 -11.50 -15.89 -23.28
C GLY A 509 -10.19 -16.56 -22.88
N ASP A 510 -9.93 -17.70 -23.49
CA ASP A 510 -8.67 -18.46 -23.36
C ASP A 510 -7.50 -17.66 -23.99
N VAL A 511 -6.40 -17.55 -23.28
CA VAL A 511 -5.21 -16.80 -23.70
C VAL A 511 -3.97 -17.68 -23.84
N LYS A 512 -4.02 -18.94 -23.42
CA LYS A 512 -2.84 -19.81 -23.30
C LYS A 512 -2.07 -20.03 -24.61
N ASP A 513 -2.78 -20.02 -25.73
CA ASP A 513 -2.19 -20.24 -27.05
C ASP A 513 -1.94 -18.93 -27.82
N THR A 514 -2.08 -17.78 -27.16
CA THR A 514 -1.77 -16.47 -27.75
C THR A 514 -0.28 -16.37 -28.10
N PRO A 515 0.09 -16.22 -29.37
CA PRO A 515 1.48 -15.99 -29.76
C PRO A 515 1.89 -14.57 -29.37
N ILE A 516 3.02 -14.46 -28.67
CA ILE A 516 3.61 -13.19 -28.26
C ILE A 516 5.08 -13.18 -28.63
N GLU A 517 5.51 -12.13 -29.34
CA GLU A 517 6.90 -11.83 -29.68
C GLU A 517 7.19 -10.39 -29.28
N ALA A 518 8.41 -10.10 -28.82
CA ALA A 518 8.84 -8.72 -28.57
C ALA A 518 10.35 -8.55 -28.80
N LYS A 519 10.74 -7.35 -29.23
CA LYS A 519 12.14 -6.98 -29.42
C LYS A 519 12.35 -5.48 -29.22
N PHE A 520 13.57 -5.11 -28.86
CA PHE A 520 14.01 -3.72 -28.91
C PHE A 520 14.29 -3.34 -30.38
N VAL A 521 13.91 -2.11 -30.75
CA VAL A 521 14.18 -1.53 -32.08
C VAL A 521 15.41 -0.63 -32.04
N THR A 522 15.70 -0.05 -30.87
CA THR A 522 16.89 0.80 -30.66
C THR A 522 18.16 -0.04 -30.65
N ASP A 523 19.17 0.44 -31.36
CA ASP A 523 20.50 -0.15 -31.45
C ASP A 523 21.20 -0.34 -30.11
N GLU A 524 22.35 -1.01 -30.11
CA GLU A 524 23.17 -1.25 -28.91
C GLU A 524 23.40 0.00 -28.09
N ILE A 525 22.92 -0.03 -26.82
CA ILE A 525 23.02 1.07 -25.90
C ILE A 525 23.78 0.60 -24.67
N THR A 526 24.76 1.38 -24.27
CA THR A 526 25.60 1.08 -23.08
C THR A 526 25.13 1.80 -21.82
N THR A 527 24.28 2.81 -21.93
CA THR A 527 23.75 3.62 -20.82
C THR A 527 22.24 3.80 -20.98
N LEU A 528 21.56 4.21 -19.92
CA LEU A 528 20.12 4.49 -19.98
C LEU A 528 19.81 5.55 -21.06
N PRO A 529 19.00 5.21 -22.07
CA PRO A 529 18.70 6.11 -23.17
C PRO A 529 17.68 7.18 -22.79
N THR A 530 17.64 8.27 -23.56
CA THR A 530 16.56 9.27 -23.47
C THR A 530 15.28 8.78 -24.14
N SER A 531 15.37 7.81 -25.03
CA SER A 531 14.21 7.23 -25.73
C SER A 531 14.43 5.74 -25.97
N THR A 532 13.38 4.94 -25.75
CA THR A 532 13.38 3.51 -26.08
C THR A 532 12.14 3.17 -26.88
N THR A 533 12.34 2.41 -27.96
CA THR A 533 11.26 1.85 -28.79
C THR A 533 11.31 0.33 -28.75
N VAL A 534 10.15 -0.27 -28.58
CA VAL A 534 9.97 -1.73 -28.65
C VAL A 534 8.89 -2.08 -29.67
N GLU A 535 9.12 -3.16 -30.40
CA GLU A 535 8.11 -3.80 -31.24
C GLU A 535 7.56 -5.03 -30.51
N VAL A 536 6.24 -5.12 -30.45
CA VAL A 536 5.50 -6.22 -29.84
C VAL A 536 4.54 -6.79 -30.85
N LYS A 537 4.47 -8.11 -30.96
CA LYS A 537 3.52 -8.79 -31.82
C LYS A 537 2.67 -9.76 -31.01
N VAL A 538 1.37 -9.54 -31.03
CA VAL A 538 0.38 -10.38 -30.35
C VAL A 538 -0.67 -10.82 -31.36
N ASN A 539 -0.98 -12.12 -31.41
CA ASN A 539 -1.93 -12.69 -32.38
C ASN A 539 -1.59 -12.30 -33.84
N ASN A 540 -0.31 -12.23 -34.17
CA ASN A 540 0.23 -11.80 -35.48
C ASN A 540 -0.04 -10.32 -35.84
N VAL A 541 -0.51 -9.49 -34.91
CA VAL A 541 -0.64 -8.04 -35.06
C VAL A 541 0.57 -7.37 -34.42
N SER A 542 1.24 -6.49 -35.15
CA SER A 542 2.43 -5.78 -34.67
C SER A 542 2.06 -4.41 -34.13
N HIS A 543 2.64 -4.06 -32.98
CA HIS A 543 2.50 -2.79 -32.29
C HIS A 543 3.90 -2.23 -32.00
N SER A 544 4.03 -0.90 -31.96
CA SER A 544 5.28 -0.23 -31.60
C SER A 544 5.01 0.75 -30.45
N TYR A 545 5.81 0.65 -29.40
CA TYR A 545 5.68 1.50 -28.21
C TYR A 545 6.98 2.25 -27.97
N THR A 546 6.87 3.56 -27.79
CA THR A 546 8.03 4.45 -27.58
C THR A 546 7.78 5.37 -26.41
N TYR A 547 8.73 5.45 -25.48
CA TYR A 547 8.85 6.61 -24.61
C TYR A 547 10.00 7.51 -25.10
N ASP A 548 9.86 8.81 -24.85
CA ASP A 548 10.88 9.83 -25.19
C ASP A 548 10.94 10.87 -24.05
N LEU A 549 12.11 11.00 -23.45
CA LEU A 549 12.39 11.91 -22.32
C LEU A 549 13.11 13.19 -22.78
N SER A 550 13.31 13.39 -24.09
CA SER A 550 14.10 14.52 -24.60
C SER A 550 13.45 15.89 -24.39
N ASN A 551 12.16 15.92 -24.06
CA ASN A 551 11.38 17.13 -23.84
C ASN A 551 10.92 17.30 -22.37
N ASN A 552 11.45 16.53 -21.43
CA ASN A 552 11.11 16.60 -20.01
C ASN A 552 12.17 17.36 -19.20
#